data_a07ec27e986badf1c6d10943f92bb34f
#
_entry.id   a07ec27e986badf1c6d10943f92bb34f
#
_cell.length_a   1.000
_cell.length_b   1.000
_cell.length_c   1.000
_cell.angle_alpha   90.00
_cell.angle_beta   90.00
_cell.angle_gamma   90.00
#
_symmetry.space_group_name_H-M   'P 1'
#
loop_
_entity.id
_entity.type
_entity.pdbx_description
1 polymer ?
#
loop_
_entity_poly.entity_id
_entity_poly.type
_entity_poly.pdbx_seq_one_letter_code
_entity_poly.pdbx_strand_id
1 'polypeptide(L)'
;LYALLAAQQLLMRTGGGVLSSALAPLQKRIEGLLTDHAGVDHWPVERVRVIPHRGRRLDEASFRSVASAVLERKQIGFEYRARSTDERTRRTVSPQRITHYRDNWYLDAWDHERDGLRSFAVDRITGARVIEDAARDLPEAQLNQHLASSYGIFSGEPKGWATIVFSAKTARWVADEQWHS
;
A
#
# COMPACT_ATOMS: atom_id res chain seq x y z
N LEU A 1 4.27 -26.50 -1.63
CA LEU A 1 5.65 -26.09 -1.42
C LEU A 1 5.97 -24.77 -2.14
N TYR A 2 5.86 -24.69 -3.49
CA TYR A 2 6.15 -23.45 -4.23
C TYR A 2 5.29 -22.26 -3.80
N ALA A 3 4.01 -22.48 -3.46
CA ALA A 3 3.13 -21.42 -2.97
C ALA A 3 3.59 -20.87 -1.60
N LEU A 4 4.10 -21.74 -0.70
CA LEU A 4 4.65 -21.30 0.60
C LEU A 4 5.93 -20.48 0.43
N LEU A 5 6.81 -20.90 -0.51
CA LEU A 5 8.02 -20.15 -0.84
C LEU A 5 7.68 -18.79 -1.43
N ALA A 6 6.73 -18.74 -2.36
CA ALA A 6 6.27 -17.48 -2.93
C ALA A 6 5.63 -16.57 -1.86
N ALA A 7 4.80 -17.13 -0.97
CA ALA A 7 4.18 -16.40 0.14
C ALA A 7 5.24 -15.83 1.10
N GLN A 8 6.27 -16.62 1.44
CA GLN A 8 7.40 -16.16 2.25
C GLN A 8 8.11 -14.96 1.61
N GLN A 9 8.43 -15.05 0.32
CA GLN A 9 9.08 -13.97 -0.42
C GLN A 9 8.21 -12.71 -0.50
N LEU A 10 6.90 -12.85 -0.70
CA LEU A 10 5.96 -11.74 -0.69
C LEU A 10 5.86 -11.10 0.69
N LEU A 11 5.81 -11.90 1.77
CA LEU A 11 5.80 -11.38 3.14
C LEU A 11 7.08 -10.64 3.49
N MET A 12 8.25 -11.16 3.08
CA MET A 12 9.53 -10.47 3.24
C MET A 12 9.55 -9.14 2.49
N ARG A 13 8.94 -9.09 1.32
CA ARG A 13 8.87 -7.88 0.50
C ARG A 13 7.90 -6.84 1.07
N THR A 14 6.71 -7.26 1.47
CA THR A 14 5.66 -6.38 2.03
C THR A 14 5.99 -5.96 3.46
N GLY A 15 6.70 -6.82 4.20
CA GLY A 15 7.11 -6.61 5.59
C GLY A 15 8.40 -5.81 5.77
N GLY A 16 9.07 -5.42 4.67
CA GLY A 16 10.29 -4.60 4.75
C GLY A 16 10.02 -3.26 5.43
N GLY A 17 10.45 -3.10 6.70
CA GLY A 17 10.23 -1.92 7.51
C GLY A 17 9.13 -2.12 8.57
N VAL A 18 7.99 -1.48 8.41
CA VAL A 18 6.95 -1.33 9.44
C VAL A 18 6.27 -2.63 9.88
N LEU A 19 6.10 -3.58 8.97
CA LEU A 19 5.44 -4.85 9.26
C LEU A 19 6.40 -6.00 9.58
N SER A 20 7.71 -5.79 9.47
CA SER A 20 8.71 -6.87 9.64
C SER A 20 8.64 -7.53 11.02
N SER A 21 8.53 -6.73 12.07
CA SER A 21 8.42 -7.25 13.45
C SER A 21 7.10 -8.01 13.70
N ALA A 22 6.00 -7.52 13.15
CA ALA A 22 4.69 -8.15 13.26
C ALA A 22 4.58 -9.44 12.44
N LEU A 23 5.29 -9.53 11.31
CA LEU A 23 5.28 -10.69 10.42
C LEU A 23 6.34 -11.75 10.78
N ALA A 24 7.33 -11.43 11.62
CA ALA A 24 8.41 -12.35 11.99
C ALA A 24 7.91 -13.72 12.53
N PRO A 25 6.87 -13.82 13.40
CA PRO A 25 6.37 -15.10 13.86
C PRO A 25 5.77 -15.95 12.72
N LEU A 26 5.08 -15.30 11.77
CA LEU A 26 4.50 -15.97 10.62
C LEU A 26 5.59 -16.46 9.67
N GLN A 27 6.61 -15.64 9.40
CA GLN A 27 7.77 -16.03 8.59
C GLN A 27 8.45 -17.26 9.16
N LYS A 28 8.74 -17.26 10.48
CA LYS A 28 9.34 -18.41 11.15
C LYS A 28 8.48 -19.68 11.06
N ARG A 29 7.15 -19.55 11.11
CA ARG A 29 6.24 -20.67 10.96
C ARG A 29 6.25 -21.24 9.53
N ILE A 30 6.31 -20.37 8.53
CA ILE A 30 6.43 -20.77 7.11
C ILE A 30 7.77 -21.49 6.87
N GLU A 31 8.87 -21.00 7.44
CA GLU A 31 10.19 -21.63 7.38
C GLU A 31 10.16 -23.04 7.97
N GLY A 32 9.54 -23.20 9.16
CA GLY A 32 9.35 -24.52 9.77
C GLY A 32 8.58 -25.48 8.85
N LEU A 33 7.47 -25.05 8.27
CA LEU A 33 6.68 -25.86 7.35
C LEU A 33 7.47 -26.24 6.07
N LEU A 34 8.32 -25.37 5.57
CA LEU A 34 9.18 -25.64 4.42
C LEU A 34 10.24 -26.70 4.78
N THR A 35 10.83 -26.62 5.96
CA THR A 35 11.84 -27.57 6.46
C THR A 35 11.23 -28.95 6.68
N ASP A 36 10.07 -29.03 7.35
CA ASP A 36 9.40 -30.28 7.68
C ASP A 36 8.95 -31.08 6.45
N HIS A 37 8.55 -30.38 5.35
CA HIS A 37 8.04 -31.04 4.15
C HIS A 37 9.11 -31.41 3.14
N ALA A 38 10.28 -30.82 3.20
CA ALA A 38 11.31 -31.01 2.19
C ALA A 38 12.26 -32.17 2.46
N GLY A 39 12.30 -32.72 3.70
CA GLY A 39 13.26 -33.74 4.08
C GLY A 39 14.73 -33.33 3.90
N VAL A 40 15.00 -32.04 3.78
CA VAL A 40 16.32 -31.45 3.55
C VAL A 40 16.59 -30.52 4.72
N ASP A 41 17.74 -30.63 5.33
CA ASP A 41 18.16 -29.83 6.51
C ASP A 41 18.17 -28.32 6.23
N HIS A 42 18.23 -27.92 4.99
CA HIS A 42 18.19 -26.53 4.60
C HIS A 42 17.59 -26.35 3.20
N TRP A 43 16.52 -25.57 3.12
CA TRP A 43 15.91 -25.19 1.86
C TRP A 43 16.60 -23.92 1.32
N PRO A 44 17.12 -23.94 0.07
CA PRO A 44 17.89 -22.81 -0.46
C PRO A 44 16.99 -21.63 -0.86
N VAL A 45 16.33 -21.02 0.15
CA VAL A 45 15.45 -19.84 -0.04
C VAL A 45 16.15 -18.66 -0.67
N GLU A 46 17.46 -18.56 -0.48
CA GLU A 46 18.34 -17.54 -1.07
C GLU A 46 18.44 -17.62 -2.60
N ARG A 47 18.09 -18.77 -3.20
CA ARG A 47 18.03 -18.94 -4.66
C ARG A 47 16.81 -18.31 -5.30
N VAL A 48 15.78 -18.03 -4.52
CA VAL A 48 14.59 -17.27 -4.95
C VAL A 48 14.72 -15.85 -4.42
N ARG A 49 15.14 -14.94 -5.28
CA ARG A 49 15.39 -13.55 -4.88
C ARG A 49 14.32 -12.63 -5.48
N VAL A 50 13.54 -11.99 -4.61
CA VAL A 50 12.66 -10.87 -4.99
C VAL A 50 13.40 -9.58 -4.71
N ILE A 51 13.64 -8.77 -5.73
CA ILE A 51 14.29 -7.46 -5.57
C ILE A 51 13.19 -6.42 -5.43
N PRO A 52 12.96 -5.85 -4.23
CA PRO A 52 11.97 -4.80 -4.06
C PRO A 52 12.47 -3.51 -4.69
N HIS A 53 11.56 -2.70 -5.20
CA HIS A 53 11.87 -1.29 -5.44
C HIS A 53 12.14 -0.64 -4.08
N ARG A 54 13.00 0.39 -4.06
CA ARG A 54 13.27 1.12 -2.82
C ARG A 54 11.99 1.84 -2.39
N GLY A 55 11.26 1.25 -1.45
CA GLY A 55 10.13 1.87 -0.78
C GLY A 55 10.56 3.13 -0.01
N ARG A 56 9.61 4.00 0.26
CA ARG A 56 9.85 5.18 1.09
C ARG A 56 9.94 4.78 2.55
N ARG A 57 10.68 5.57 3.33
CA ARG A 57 10.70 5.38 4.78
C ARG A 57 9.32 5.70 5.34
N LEU A 58 8.77 4.75 6.04
CA LEU A 58 7.48 4.84 6.69
C LEU A 58 7.71 4.94 8.20
N ASP A 59 7.03 5.88 8.85
CA ASP A 59 7.03 5.96 10.31
C ASP A 59 6.09 4.88 10.87
N GLU A 60 6.66 3.97 11.67
CA GLU A 60 5.93 2.82 12.21
C GLU A 60 4.76 3.24 13.12
N ALA A 61 4.95 4.29 13.92
CA ALA A 61 3.92 4.78 14.82
C ALA A 61 2.73 5.35 14.05
N SER A 62 3.00 6.17 13.03
CA SER A 62 1.95 6.72 12.15
C SER A 62 1.22 5.63 11.38
N PHE A 63 1.93 4.63 10.84
CA PHE A 63 1.30 3.51 10.15
C PHE A 63 0.38 2.71 11.08
N ARG A 64 0.84 2.42 12.30
CA ARG A 64 0.06 1.70 13.29
C ARG A 64 -1.22 2.44 13.66
N SER A 65 -1.12 3.76 13.90
CA SER A 65 -2.29 4.60 14.18
C SER A 65 -3.29 4.62 13.02
N VAL A 66 -2.79 4.70 11.78
CA VAL A 66 -3.63 4.63 10.57
C VAL A 66 -4.32 3.27 10.47
N ALA A 67 -3.58 2.17 10.67
CA ALA A 67 -4.14 0.82 10.64
C ALA A 67 -5.22 0.61 11.72
N SER A 68 -4.96 1.03 12.96
CA SER A 68 -5.94 0.97 14.05
C SER A 68 -7.20 1.76 13.71
N ALA A 69 -7.08 2.99 13.23
CA ALA A 69 -8.22 3.82 12.87
C ALA A 69 -9.11 3.19 11.79
N VAL A 70 -8.49 2.54 10.77
CA VAL A 70 -9.24 1.81 9.74
C VAL A 70 -9.98 0.61 10.33
N LEU A 71 -9.31 -0.20 11.16
CA LEU A 71 -9.89 -1.41 11.74
C LEU A 71 -10.96 -1.11 12.78
N GLU A 72 -10.76 -0.08 13.61
CA GLU A 72 -11.68 0.32 14.67
C GLU A 72 -12.81 1.22 14.15
N ARG A 73 -12.80 1.58 12.87
CA ARG A 73 -13.80 2.48 12.25
C ARG A 73 -13.93 3.81 12.98
N LYS A 74 -12.79 4.37 13.38
CA LYS A 74 -12.69 5.67 14.06
C LYS A 74 -12.06 6.71 13.14
N GLN A 75 -12.36 7.99 13.41
CA GLN A 75 -11.70 9.09 12.74
C GLN A 75 -10.22 9.18 13.15
N ILE A 76 -9.42 9.81 12.30
CA ILE A 76 -8.00 10.03 12.56
C ILE A 76 -7.59 11.45 12.19
N GLY A 77 -6.85 12.09 13.10
CA GLY A 77 -6.23 13.38 12.87
C GLY A 77 -4.73 13.24 12.64
N PHE A 78 -4.17 14.00 11.71
CA PHE A 78 -2.73 14.00 11.41
C PHE A 78 -2.28 15.28 10.71
N GLU A 79 -0.97 15.52 10.68
CA GLU A 79 -0.35 16.48 9.76
C GLU A 79 0.03 15.77 8.45
N TYR A 80 -0.34 16.37 7.33
CA TYR A 80 -0.04 15.88 5.99
C TYR A 80 0.84 16.87 5.22
N ARG A 81 1.95 16.38 4.67
CA ARG A 81 2.82 17.17 3.80
C ARG A 81 2.49 16.89 2.33
N ALA A 82 1.83 17.83 1.66
CA ALA A 82 1.47 17.69 0.26
C ALA A 82 2.72 17.61 -0.63
N ARG A 83 2.66 16.77 -1.68
CA ARG A 83 3.82 16.57 -2.57
C ARG A 83 3.99 17.71 -3.58
N SER A 84 2.89 18.27 -4.04
CA SER A 84 2.88 19.30 -5.07
C SER A 84 3.30 20.69 -4.56
N THR A 85 2.91 21.01 -3.32
CA THR A 85 3.12 22.35 -2.74
C THR A 85 4.14 22.35 -1.61
N ASP A 86 4.54 21.17 -1.11
CA ASP A 86 5.36 20.97 0.08
C ASP A 86 4.77 21.54 1.38
N GLU A 87 3.52 21.97 1.33
CA GLU A 87 2.79 22.53 2.46
C GLU A 87 2.40 21.44 3.46
N ARG A 88 2.47 21.81 4.74
CA ARG A 88 1.93 20.99 5.84
C ARG A 88 0.55 21.48 6.20
N THR A 89 -0.40 20.59 6.25
CA THR A 89 -1.78 20.88 6.62
C THR A 89 -2.26 19.85 7.63
N ARG A 90 -3.04 20.28 8.60
CA ARG A 90 -3.74 19.37 9.51
C ARG A 90 -4.95 18.81 8.79
N ARG A 91 -5.23 17.55 9.03
CA ARG A 91 -6.36 16.81 8.45
C ARG A 91 -7.05 16.01 9.53
N THR A 92 -8.37 16.04 9.47
CA THR A 92 -9.25 15.09 10.16
C THR A 92 -10.01 14.32 9.11
N VAL A 93 -9.88 13.00 9.13
CA VAL A 93 -10.45 12.16 8.08
C VAL A 93 -11.18 10.95 8.66
N SER A 94 -12.15 10.42 7.91
CA SER A 94 -12.76 9.11 8.15
C SER A 94 -12.07 8.08 7.28
N PRO A 95 -11.18 7.24 7.85
CA PRO A 95 -10.44 6.24 7.11
C PRO A 95 -11.37 5.16 6.54
N GLN A 96 -11.14 4.76 5.30
CA GLN A 96 -11.92 3.74 4.61
C GLN A 96 -11.12 2.45 4.43
N ARG A 97 -9.92 2.54 3.86
CA ARG A 97 -9.04 1.40 3.62
C ARG A 97 -7.58 1.81 3.48
N ILE A 98 -6.69 0.83 3.67
CA ILE A 98 -5.26 0.96 3.39
C ILE A 98 -4.96 0.17 2.13
N THR A 99 -4.28 0.83 1.18
CA THR A 99 -3.89 0.25 -0.11
C THR A 99 -2.37 0.22 -0.22
N HIS A 100 -1.79 -0.95 -0.55
CA HIS A 100 -0.38 -1.06 -0.88
C HIS A 100 -0.20 -1.03 -2.40
N TYR A 101 0.52 -0.03 -2.90
CA TYR A 101 0.77 0.12 -4.33
C TYR A 101 2.24 0.51 -4.59
N ARG A 102 2.93 -0.27 -5.41
CA ARG A 102 4.34 -0.03 -5.80
C ARG A 102 5.25 0.28 -4.61
N ASP A 103 5.28 -0.61 -3.62
CA ASP A 103 6.08 -0.52 -2.40
C ASP A 103 5.77 0.69 -1.49
N ASN A 104 4.61 1.32 -1.66
CA ASN A 104 4.14 2.40 -0.81
C ASN A 104 2.72 2.13 -0.29
N TRP A 105 2.45 2.65 0.89
CA TRP A 105 1.16 2.56 1.54
C TRP A 105 0.36 3.85 1.36
N TYR A 106 -0.91 3.70 1.12
CA TYR A 106 -1.87 4.80 0.95
C TYR A 106 -3.08 4.56 1.83
N LEU A 107 -3.60 5.65 2.39
CA LEU A 107 -4.85 5.68 3.12
C LEU A 107 -5.91 6.33 2.24
N ASP A 108 -6.95 5.59 1.87
CA ASP A 108 -8.15 6.15 1.27
C ASP A 108 -9.09 6.58 2.39
N ALA A 109 -9.46 7.84 2.43
CA ALA A 109 -10.24 8.41 3.50
C ALA A 109 -11.13 9.56 3.02
N TRP A 110 -12.26 9.75 3.70
CA TRP A 110 -13.08 10.94 3.55
C TRP A 110 -12.44 12.10 4.31
N ASP A 111 -12.03 13.11 3.60
CA ASP A 111 -11.44 14.33 4.16
C ASP A 111 -12.56 15.30 4.56
N HIS A 112 -12.75 15.52 5.86
CA HIS A 112 -13.80 16.40 6.39
C HIS A 112 -13.59 17.88 6.08
N GLU A 113 -12.34 18.31 5.88
CA GLU A 113 -12.04 19.69 5.53
C GLU A 113 -12.26 20.00 4.04
N ARG A 114 -12.15 18.97 3.21
CA ARG A 114 -12.28 19.10 1.75
C ARG A 114 -13.56 18.46 1.21
N ASP A 115 -14.39 17.93 2.09
CA ASP A 115 -15.68 17.28 1.81
C ASP A 115 -15.58 16.29 0.64
N GLY A 116 -14.65 15.34 0.71
CA GLY A 116 -14.42 14.42 -0.38
C GLY A 116 -13.49 13.27 -0.07
N LEU A 117 -13.62 12.19 -0.87
CA LEU A 117 -12.75 11.02 -0.80
C LEU A 117 -11.36 11.37 -1.38
N ARG A 118 -10.31 11.03 -0.64
CA ARG A 118 -8.91 11.30 -1.00
C ARG A 118 -8.01 10.17 -0.60
N SER A 119 -6.91 10.01 -1.36
CA SER A 119 -5.84 9.08 -1.04
C SER A 119 -4.62 9.85 -0.48
N PHE A 120 -4.20 9.46 0.71
CA PHE A 120 -3.06 10.04 1.42
C PHE A 120 -1.90 9.05 1.43
N ALA A 121 -0.72 9.44 0.95
CA ALA A 121 0.47 8.63 1.08
C ALA A 121 0.91 8.57 2.55
N VAL A 122 0.98 7.37 3.13
CA VAL A 122 1.22 7.19 4.57
C VAL A 122 2.61 7.66 4.99
N ASP A 123 3.60 7.59 4.09
CA ASP A 123 4.95 8.15 4.30
C ASP A 123 5.00 9.68 4.50
N ARG A 124 3.87 10.35 4.29
CA ARG A 124 3.72 11.81 4.43
C ARG A 124 2.82 12.23 5.58
N ILE A 125 2.34 11.24 6.31
CA ILE A 125 1.54 11.44 7.52
C ILE A 125 2.49 11.51 8.72
N THR A 126 2.32 12.52 9.55
CA THR A 126 3.04 12.66 10.82
C THR A 126 2.08 13.02 11.94
N GLY A 127 2.40 12.61 13.17
CA GLY A 127 1.58 12.90 14.35
C GLY A 127 0.17 12.32 14.30
N ALA A 128 0.02 11.16 13.64
CA ALA A 128 -1.26 10.48 13.49
C ALA A 128 -1.83 10.07 14.86
N ARG A 129 -3.09 10.43 15.11
CA ARG A 129 -3.82 10.11 16.36
C ARG A 129 -5.24 9.69 16.04
N VAL A 130 -5.65 8.54 16.55
CA VAL A 130 -7.03 8.08 16.49
C VAL A 130 -7.89 9.03 17.31
N ILE A 131 -9.05 9.40 16.77
CA ILE A 131 -10.08 10.22 17.41
C ILE A 131 -11.22 9.30 17.78
N GLU A 132 -11.86 9.51 18.93
CA GLU A 132 -12.92 8.61 19.41
C GLU A 132 -14.21 8.66 18.58
N ASP A 133 -14.38 9.69 17.74
CA ASP A 133 -15.53 9.82 16.86
C ASP A 133 -15.55 8.69 15.81
N ALA A 134 -16.76 8.19 15.55
CA ALA A 134 -16.95 7.17 14.53
C ALA A 134 -16.59 7.69 13.14
N ALA A 135 -15.93 6.87 12.36
CA ALA A 135 -15.65 7.18 10.97
C ALA A 135 -16.95 7.15 10.15
N ARG A 136 -17.07 8.07 9.21
CA ARG A 136 -18.10 8.01 8.16
C ARG A 136 -17.80 6.83 7.24
N ASP A 137 -18.75 5.91 7.07
CA ASP A 137 -18.65 4.81 6.11
C ASP A 137 -19.09 5.24 4.72
N LEU A 138 -18.35 4.80 3.71
CA LEU A 138 -18.68 4.97 2.31
C LEU A 138 -18.99 3.61 1.66
N PRO A 139 -19.92 3.56 0.71
CA PRO A 139 -20.20 2.33 -0.04
C PRO A 139 -18.95 1.84 -0.79
N GLU A 140 -18.74 0.54 -0.80
CA GLU A 140 -17.58 -0.07 -1.47
C GLU A 140 -17.54 0.27 -2.97
N ALA A 141 -18.71 0.38 -3.61
CA ALA A 141 -18.81 0.80 -5.00
C ALA A 141 -18.17 2.19 -5.25
N GLN A 142 -18.39 3.14 -4.32
CA GLN A 142 -17.78 4.48 -4.40
C GLN A 142 -16.27 4.42 -4.20
N LEU A 143 -15.79 3.59 -3.27
CA LEU A 143 -14.36 3.38 -3.04
C LEU A 143 -13.68 2.75 -4.26
N ASN A 144 -14.33 1.76 -4.88
CA ASN A 144 -13.82 1.09 -6.06
C ASN A 144 -13.83 2.03 -7.28
N GLN A 145 -14.86 2.83 -7.45
CA GLN A 145 -14.91 3.85 -8.50
C GLN A 145 -13.80 4.88 -8.36
N HIS A 146 -13.50 5.30 -7.13
CA HIS A 146 -12.39 6.24 -6.85
C HIS A 146 -11.02 5.68 -7.28
N LEU A 147 -10.79 4.38 -7.16
CA LEU A 147 -9.58 3.72 -7.65
C LEU A 147 -9.65 3.39 -9.14
N ALA A 148 -10.80 2.96 -9.65
CA ALA A 148 -10.97 2.54 -11.04
C ALA A 148 -10.90 3.70 -12.04
N SER A 149 -11.28 4.92 -11.63
CA SER A 149 -11.16 6.14 -12.45
C SER A 149 -9.72 6.63 -12.58
N SER A 150 -8.75 5.89 -12.07
CA SER A 150 -7.37 6.36 -11.93
C SER A 150 -6.37 5.33 -12.44
N TYR A 151 -5.27 5.82 -13.02
CA TYR A 151 -4.11 4.98 -13.30
C TYR A 151 -3.40 4.65 -11.98
N GLY A 152 -3.69 3.47 -11.44
CA GLY A 152 -3.16 3.05 -10.13
C GLY A 152 -3.81 3.81 -8.97
N ILE A 153 -3.03 4.64 -8.27
CA ILE A 153 -3.47 5.42 -7.11
C ILE A 153 -3.83 6.89 -7.44
N PHE A 154 -3.69 7.29 -8.68
CA PHE A 154 -3.98 8.67 -9.10
C PHE A 154 -5.46 8.80 -9.43
N SER A 155 -6.25 9.28 -8.49
CA SER A 155 -7.68 9.53 -8.69
C SER A 155 -7.92 10.82 -9.45
N GLY A 156 -8.87 10.79 -10.40
CA GLY A 156 -9.31 11.94 -11.17
C GLY A 156 -10.02 11.51 -12.44
N GLU A 157 -10.92 12.34 -12.92
CA GLU A 157 -11.54 12.09 -14.22
C GLU A 157 -10.52 12.26 -15.33
N PRO A 158 -10.51 11.36 -16.35
CA PRO A 158 -9.62 11.49 -17.49
C PRO A 158 -9.95 12.79 -18.24
N LYS A 159 -8.95 13.64 -18.41
CA LYS A 159 -9.09 14.95 -19.07
C LYS A 159 -8.84 14.90 -20.58
N GLY A 160 -8.35 13.79 -21.09
CA GLY A 160 -8.04 13.63 -22.51
C GLY A 160 -7.30 12.33 -22.81
N TRP A 161 -7.07 12.11 -24.09
CA TRP A 161 -6.29 10.99 -24.61
C TRP A 161 -4.82 11.36 -24.69
N ALA A 162 -3.94 10.43 -24.33
CA ALA A 162 -2.51 10.52 -24.57
C ALA A 162 -2.10 9.40 -25.53
N THR A 163 -1.42 9.76 -26.61
CA THR A 163 -0.81 8.79 -27.52
C THR A 163 0.67 8.67 -27.20
N ILE A 164 1.10 7.46 -26.82
CA ILE A 164 2.50 7.17 -26.54
C ILE A 164 3.05 6.34 -27.70
N VAL A 165 4.11 6.84 -28.32
CA VAL A 165 4.78 6.16 -29.44
C VAL A 165 6.09 5.56 -28.93
N PHE A 166 6.25 4.26 -29.14
CA PHE A 166 7.47 3.56 -28.77
C PHE A 166 8.31 3.26 -30.02
N SER A 167 9.63 3.33 -29.88
CA SER A 167 10.52 2.83 -30.93
C SER A 167 10.32 1.31 -31.12
N ALA A 168 10.62 0.77 -32.30
CA ALA A 168 10.49 -0.67 -32.59
C ALA A 168 11.28 -1.54 -31.58
N LYS A 169 12.38 -1.03 -31.05
CA LYS A 169 13.17 -1.71 -30.02
C LYS A 169 12.40 -1.73 -28.68
N THR A 170 11.85 -0.62 -28.27
CA THR A 170 11.14 -0.47 -26.98
C THR A 170 9.77 -1.15 -27.04
N ALA A 171 9.10 -1.14 -28.20
CA ALA A 171 7.81 -1.80 -28.39
C ALA A 171 7.85 -3.30 -28.02
N ARG A 172 8.96 -3.98 -28.28
CA ARG A 172 9.14 -5.41 -27.92
C ARG A 172 9.09 -5.67 -26.42
N TRP A 173 9.41 -4.66 -25.60
CA TRP A 173 9.41 -4.78 -24.13
C TRP A 173 8.06 -4.45 -23.53
N VAL A 174 7.32 -3.52 -24.14
CA VAL A 174 6.06 -3.02 -23.59
C VAL A 174 4.81 -3.67 -24.20
N ALA A 175 4.97 -4.43 -25.32
CA ALA A 175 3.86 -5.07 -26.01
C ALA A 175 3.13 -6.12 -25.16
N ASP A 176 3.86 -6.79 -24.28
CA ASP A 176 3.32 -7.83 -23.39
C ASP A 176 2.93 -7.28 -22.01
N GLU A 177 3.12 -5.99 -21.77
CA GLU A 177 2.73 -5.35 -20.50
C GLU A 177 1.27 -4.92 -20.54
N GLN A 178 0.52 -5.27 -19.50
CA GLN A 178 -0.85 -4.80 -19.33
C GLN A 178 -0.83 -3.49 -18.53
N TRP A 179 -1.17 -2.38 -19.18
CA TRP A 179 -1.13 -1.03 -18.59
C TRP A 179 -2.45 -0.65 -17.94
N HIS A 180 -3.55 -1.20 -18.39
CA HIS A 180 -4.91 -1.01 -17.86
C HIS A 180 -5.74 -2.26 -18.10
N SER A 181 -6.71 -2.50 -17.20
CA SER A 181 -7.72 -3.56 -17.34
C SER A 181 -8.82 -3.15 -18.30
#